data_f18a9fda2b3435d45a1fb2aad2638d90
#
_entry.id   f18a9fda2b3435d45a1fb2aad2638d90
#
_cell.length_a   1.000
_cell.length_b   1.000
_cell.length_c   1.000
_cell.angle_alpha   90.00
_cell.angle_beta   90.00
_cell.angle_gamma   90.00
#
_symmetry.space_group_name_H-M   'P 1'
#
loop_
_entity.id
_entity.type
_entity.pdbx_description
1 polymer ?
#
loop_
_entity_poly.entity_id
_entity_poly.type
_entity_poly.pdbx_seq_one_letter_code
_entity_poly.pdbx_strand_id
1 'polypeptide(L)'
;MNNLLNIKSFLKFLSRNKGYTAIDVFGLSVSLMFVILIAVYVERELNIDKQQANYDRIVAIGNEEFLESGVPVSYWLEERYPEIEKVCPVITDQGKSKQIFYGDKKLTADLVYADSTFFGLFSFKILDGDRDRLLEDPYSAVVSESFARKIFGNDDPIGKSLRISDSTSVMVTGVMEDINRSVIPNADLLVRIERVTEFNQSLSKTNPGNAGSCVSFLLLKPGMDLKGRTDEIQSFFKERYWIYRYDFVKEARVVPLSDIYFGNTASHSLNQGDKRFSLVLMSVGILILIFAIINYINLTVAQAGQRAKEMATRRLLGSSRVELFLRLMLEATFLTVVSFAIGLMFAKAALPYANDLLLSLIHISEPTRPRL
;
A
#
# COMPACT_ATOMS: atom_id res chain seq x y z
N MET A 1 -12.78 -38.32 34.47
CA MET A 1 -12.60 -37.39 33.32
C MET A 1 -12.73 -35.91 33.69
N ASN A 2 -12.76 -35.51 34.96
CA ASN A 2 -13.08 -34.13 35.39
C ASN A 2 -11.92 -33.29 35.93
N ASN A 3 -10.66 -33.67 35.72
CA ASN A 3 -9.50 -32.97 36.35
C ASN A 3 -8.46 -32.39 35.38
N LEU A 4 -8.69 -32.43 34.05
CA LEU A 4 -7.73 -31.88 33.07
C LEU A 4 -7.67 -30.34 33.05
N LEU A 5 -8.73 -29.66 33.45
CA LEU A 5 -8.83 -28.20 33.45
C LEU A 5 -9.05 -27.65 34.87
N ASN A 6 -8.10 -27.92 35.80
CA ASN A 6 -8.16 -27.20 37.06
C ASN A 6 -7.54 -25.78 36.89
N ILE A 7 -8.27 -24.92 36.14
CA ILE A 7 -7.93 -23.50 35.89
C ILE A 7 -7.62 -22.76 37.19
N LYS A 8 -8.31 -23.12 38.30
CA LYS A 8 -8.02 -22.55 39.63
C LYS A 8 -6.61 -22.88 40.13
N SER A 9 -6.13 -24.10 39.88
CA SER A 9 -4.77 -24.50 40.24
C SER A 9 -3.72 -23.79 39.44
N PHE A 10 -4.00 -23.58 38.14
CA PHE A 10 -3.14 -22.82 37.24
C PHE A 10 -3.09 -21.33 37.61
N LEU A 11 -4.21 -20.69 37.80
CA LEU A 11 -4.29 -19.27 38.28
C LEU A 11 -3.58 -19.09 39.62
N LYS A 12 -3.66 -20.08 40.52
CA LYS A 12 -2.95 -20.06 41.79
C LYS A 12 -1.42 -20.20 41.60
N PHE A 13 -0.96 -20.97 40.62
CA PHE A 13 0.46 -21.04 40.27
C PHE A 13 0.97 -19.70 39.70
N LEU A 14 0.25 -19.10 38.77
CA LEU A 14 0.56 -17.75 38.22
C LEU A 14 0.61 -16.69 39.33
N SER A 15 -0.34 -16.74 40.30
CA SER A 15 -0.39 -15.81 41.41
C SER A 15 0.75 -15.98 42.42
N ARG A 16 1.39 -17.14 42.50
CA ARG A 16 2.57 -17.41 43.32
C ARG A 16 3.88 -16.92 42.72
N ASN A 17 3.97 -16.89 41.39
CA ASN A 17 5.17 -16.50 40.61
C ASN A 17 4.92 -15.25 39.76
N LYS A 18 4.22 -14.25 40.35
CA LYS A 18 3.76 -13.05 39.62
C LYS A 18 4.85 -12.33 38.84
N GLY A 19 6.06 -12.20 39.40
CA GLY A 19 7.17 -11.49 38.78
C GLY A 19 7.64 -12.18 37.48
N TYR A 20 7.88 -13.49 37.54
CA TYR A 20 8.31 -14.26 36.34
C TYR A 20 7.23 -14.31 35.30
N THR A 21 5.96 -14.56 35.68
CA THR A 21 4.85 -14.59 34.75
C THR A 21 4.64 -13.22 34.08
N ALA A 22 4.76 -12.13 34.84
CA ALA A 22 4.64 -10.78 34.26
C ALA A 22 5.75 -10.46 33.28
N ILE A 23 7.01 -10.83 33.55
CA ILE A 23 8.15 -10.64 32.68
C ILE A 23 7.95 -11.47 31.40
N ASP A 24 7.51 -12.73 31.53
CA ASP A 24 7.26 -13.64 30.41
C ASP A 24 6.16 -13.13 29.48
N VAL A 25 5.00 -12.81 30.04
CA VAL A 25 3.86 -12.27 29.29
C VAL A 25 4.19 -10.92 28.65
N PHE A 26 4.84 -10.02 29.37
CA PHE A 26 5.21 -8.70 28.85
C PHE A 26 6.26 -8.83 27.73
N GLY A 27 7.34 -9.59 27.95
CA GLY A 27 8.41 -9.77 26.96
C GLY A 27 7.89 -10.43 25.68
N LEU A 28 7.06 -11.48 25.83
CA LEU A 28 6.44 -12.14 24.70
C LEU A 28 5.44 -11.24 23.97
N SER A 29 4.64 -10.45 24.72
CA SER A 29 3.67 -9.51 24.13
C SER A 29 4.34 -8.42 23.32
N VAL A 30 5.45 -7.84 23.81
CA VAL A 30 6.21 -6.81 23.11
C VAL A 30 6.86 -7.39 21.87
N SER A 31 7.47 -8.56 21.98
CA SER A 31 8.06 -9.25 20.80
C SER A 31 7.00 -9.55 19.74
N LEU A 32 5.85 -10.08 20.14
CA LEU A 32 4.74 -10.36 19.23
C LEU A 32 4.17 -9.08 18.61
N MET A 33 4.10 -7.99 19.35
CA MET A 33 3.71 -6.67 18.81
C MET A 33 4.59 -6.28 17.62
N PHE A 34 5.92 -6.34 17.76
CA PHE A 34 6.85 -6.01 16.67
C PHE A 34 6.71 -6.96 15.50
N VAL A 35 6.59 -8.27 15.76
CA VAL A 35 6.39 -9.27 14.69
C VAL A 35 5.09 -9.00 13.93
N ILE A 36 4.01 -8.66 14.62
CA ILE A 36 2.71 -8.33 14.00
C ILE A 36 2.83 -7.07 13.14
N LEU A 37 3.45 -6.01 13.66
CA LEU A 37 3.63 -4.75 12.92
C LEU A 37 4.45 -4.98 11.65
N ILE A 38 5.56 -5.73 11.74
CA ILE A 38 6.40 -6.07 10.58
C ILE A 38 5.61 -6.94 9.59
N ALA A 39 4.87 -7.94 10.07
CA ALA A 39 4.08 -8.81 9.22
C ALA A 39 2.98 -8.05 8.45
N VAL A 40 2.28 -7.13 9.13
CA VAL A 40 1.25 -6.28 8.50
C VAL A 40 1.88 -5.35 7.46
N TYR A 41 3.04 -4.76 7.77
CA TYR A 41 3.76 -3.92 6.83
C TYR A 41 4.19 -4.71 5.57
N VAL A 42 4.87 -5.83 5.76
CA VAL A 42 5.35 -6.67 4.65
C VAL A 42 4.19 -7.23 3.83
N GLU A 43 3.09 -7.65 4.47
CA GLU A 43 1.88 -8.10 3.77
C GLU A 43 1.31 -6.98 2.89
N ARG A 44 1.26 -5.75 3.41
CA ARG A 44 0.79 -4.58 2.67
C ARG A 44 1.67 -4.31 1.44
N GLU A 45 3.00 -4.32 1.62
CA GLU A 45 3.96 -4.09 0.54
C GLU A 45 3.88 -5.15 -0.58
N LEU A 46 3.75 -6.42 -0.20
CA LEU A 46 3.70 -7.53 -1.15
C LEU A 46 2.36 -7.67 -1.89
N ASN A 47 1.32 -6.95 -1.45
CA ASN A 47 -0.02 -7.02 -2.02
C ASN A 47 -0.50 -5.70 -2.64
N ILE A 48 0.45 -4.82 -3.03
CA ILE A 48 0.13 -3.58 -3.76
C ILE A 48 -0.61 -3.94 -5.06
N ASP A 49 -1.73 -3.24 -5.29
CA ASP A 49 -2.62 -3.36 -6.46
C ASP A 49 -3.22 -4.74 -6.74
N LYS A 50 -2.93 -5.80 -5.97
CA LYS A 50 -3.50 -7.14 -6.21
C LYS A 50 -5.04 -7.20 -6.10
N GLN A 51 -5.65 -6.19 -5.47
CA GLN A 51 -7.10 -6.05 -5.40
C GLN A 51 -7.73 -5.53 -6.70
N GLN A 52 -6.92 -5.05 -7.67
CA GLN A 52 -7.42 -4.55 -8.94
C GLN A 52 -7.94 -5.70 -9.80
N ALA A 53 -9.18 -5.59 -10.30
CA ALA A 53 -9.80 -6.63 -11.12
C ALA A 53 -9.01 -6.91 -12.42
N ASN A 54 -8.32 -5.89 -12.92
CA ASN A 54 -7.53 -5.97 -14.17
C ASN A 54 -6.02 -6.06 -13.89
N TYR A 55 -5.59 -6.48 -12.69
CA TYR A 55 -4.19 -6.47 -12.26
C TYR A 55 -3.22 -7.07 -13.28
N ASP A 56 -3.56 -8.24 -13.84
CA ASP A 56 -2.71 -8.97 -14.79
C ASP A 56 -2.76 -8.41 -16.22
N ARG A 57 -3.67 -7.47 -16.49
CA ARG A 57 -3.93 -6.90 -17.82
C ARG A 57 -3.46 -5.45 -17.94
N ILE A 58 -3.16 -4.79 -16.82
CA ILE A 58 -2.67 -3.41 -16.82
C ILE A 58 -1.17 -3.43 -16.97
N VAL A 59 -0.68 -2.65 -17.93
CA VAL A 59 0.74 -2.38 -18.15
C VAL A 59 0.97 -0.87 -18.23
N ALA A 60 2.19 -0.42 -17.88
CA ALA A 60 2.63 0.94 -18.15
C ALA A 60 3.69 0.94 -19.24
N ILE A 61 3.75 2.05 -19.99
CA ILE A 61 4.83 2.29 -20.94
C ILE A 61 5.85 3.23 -20.32
N GLY A 62 7.11 2.81 -20.33
CA GLY A 62 8.25 3.59 -19.88
C GLY A 62 9.46 3.40 -20.79
N ASN A 63 10.60 3.74 -20.27
CA ASN A 63 11.90 3.54 -20.91
C ASN A 63 12.88 2.90 -19.92
N GLU A 64 14.17 2.84 -20.28
CA GLU A 64 15.21 2.24 -19.44
C GLU A 64 15.43 3.00 -18.12
N GLU A 65 15.06 4.29 -18.04
CA GLU A 65 15.30 5.13 -16.88
C GLU A 65 14.05 5.36 -16.03
N PHE A 66 12.90 5.70 -16.67
CA PHE A 66 11.68 6.10 -15.95
C PHE A 66 10.40 5.66 -16.66
N LEU A 67 9.30 5.66 -15.90
CA LEU A 67 7.95 5.28 -16.39
C LEU A 67 7.21 6.45 -17.03
N GLU A 68 7.63 7.67 -16.76
CA GLU A 68 6.94 8.84 -17.27
C GLU A 68 7.18 9.02 -18.78
N SER A 69 6.13 9.43 -19.44
CA SER A 69 6.08 9.75 -20.88
C SER A 69 5.33 11.06 -21.12
N GLY A 70 5.21 11.48 -22.36
CA GLY A 70 4.32 12.56 -22.75
C GLY A 70 2.86 12.10 -22.75
N VAL A 71 1.94 13.00 -22.42
CA VAL A 71 0.49 12.71 -22.40
C VAL A 71 -0.02 12.10 -23.72
N PRO A 72 0.44 12.54 -24.92
CA PRO A 72 -0.02 11.97 -26.19
C PRO A 72 0.35 10.50 -26.39
N VAL A 73 1.37 9.99 -25.69
CA VAL A 73 1.93 8.64 -25.93
C VAL A 73 0.90 7.55 -25.78
N SER A 74 0.07 7.63 -24.71
CA SER A 74 -1.00 6.65 -24.48
C SER A 74 -1.97 6.57 -25.63
N TYR A 75 -2.40 7.71 -26.18
CA TYR A 75 -3.35 7.78 -27.30
C TYR A 75 -2.74 7.31 -28.61
N TRP A 76 -1.44 7.58 -28.85
CA TRP A 76 -0.74 7.05 -30.03
C TRP A 76 -0.65 5.52 -30.00
N LEU A 77 -0.48 4.94 -28.83
CA LEU A 77 -0.43 3.49 -28.68
C LEU A 77 -1.80 2.85 -28.83
N GLU A 78 -2.86 3.46 -28.30
CA GLU A 78 -4.23 2.99 -28.47
C GLU A 78 -4.64 2.96 -29.95
N GLU A 79 -4.28 4.00 -30.69
CA GLU A 79 -4.56 4.09 -32.13
C GLU A 79 -3.79 3.04 -32.96
N ARG A 80 -2.57 2.69 -32.53
CA ARG A 80 -1.66 1.82 -33.28
C ARG A 80 -1.80 0.33 -32.97
N TYR A 81 -2.08 -0.01 -31.70
CA TYR A 81 -2.03 -1.40 -31.22
C TYR A 81 -3.43 -1.90 -30.84
N PRO A 82 -4.01 -2.81 -31.66
CA PRO A 82 -5.36 -3.35 -31.42
C PRO A 82 -5.44 -4.25 -30.19
N GLU A 83 -4.31 -4.66 -29.60
CA GLU A 83 -4.21 -5.39 -28.34
C GLU A 83 -4.64 -4.55 -27.13
N ILE A 84 -4.59 -3.22 -27.26
CA ILE A 84 -4.99 -2.28 -26.23
C ILE A 84 -6.52 -2.14 -26.24
N GLU A 85 -7.14 -2.28 -25.09
CA GLU A 85 -8.57 -2.10 -24.89
C GLU A 85 -8.91 -0.65 -24.52
N LYS A 86 -8.12 -0.08 -23.62
CA LYS A 86 -8.25 1.30 -23.11
C LYS A 86 -6.90 1.83 -22.67
N VAL A 87 -6.78 3.14 -22.68
CA VAL A 87 -5.61 3.84 -22.13
C VAL A 87 -6.03 4.80 -21.05
N CYS A 88 -5.15 5.04 -20.08
CA CYS A 88 -5.34 6.03 -19.05
C CYS A 88 -4.01 6.70 -18.70
N PRO A 89 -3.72 7.86 -19.27
CA PRO A 89 -2.64 8.71 -18.80
C PRO A 89 -2.96 9.23 -17.41
N VAL A 90 -1.99 9.13 -16.49
CA VAL A 90 -2.10 9.59 -15.11
C VAL A 90 -0.97 10.56 -14.81
N ILE A 91 -1.33 11.73 -14.28
CA ILE A 91 -0.40 12.75 -13.81
C ILE A 91 -0.67 12.97 -12.33
N THR A 92 0.38 13.02 -11.54
CA THR A 92 0.30 13.38 -10.11
C THR A 92 1.06 14.68 -9.88
N ASP A 93 0.67 15.42 -8.86
CA ASP A 93 1.33 16.69 -8.52
C ASP A 93 2.70 16.50 -7.83
N GLN A 94 3.23 15.27 -7.75
CA GLN A 94 4.54 14.94 -7.17
C GLN A 94 4.71 15.50 -5.74
N GLY A 95 3.68 15.38 -4.91
CA GLY A 95 3.66 15.91 -3.55
C GLY A 95 3.54 17.44 -3.45
N LYS A 96 3.21 18.11 -4.57
CA LYS A 96 2.90 19.55 -4.58
C LYS A 96 1.40 19.74 -4.48
N SER A 97 0.88 19.66 -3.26
CA SER A 97 -0.54 19.86 -3.00
C SER A 97 -1.03 21.22 -3.51
N LYS A 98 -2.26 21.26 -4.03
CA LYS A 98 -2.91 22.47 -4.53
C LYS A 98 -3.87 23.06 -3.49
N GLN A 99 -4.10 24.36 -3.60
CA GLN A 99 -5.11 25.03 -2.80
C GLN A 99 -6.47 24.87 -3.47
N ILE A 100 -7.42 24.30 -2.73
CA ILE A 100 -8.80 24.07 -3.16
C ILE A 100 -9.71 24.94 -2.32
N PHE A 101 -10.72 25.53 -2.95
CA PHE A 101 -11.67 26.43 -2.30
C PHE A 101 -13.10 25.88 -2.42
N TYR A 102 -13.82 25.92 -1.31
CA TYR A 102 -15.24 25.64 -1.25
C TYR A 102 -15.93 26.73 -0.42
N GLY A 103 -16.65 27.66 -1.08
CA GLY A 103 -17.10 28.90 -0.43
C GLY A 103 -15.91 29.68 0.14
N ASP A 104 -15.98 30.00 1.43
CA ASP A 104 -14.90 30.66 2.17
C ASP A 104 -13.82 29.72 2.71
N LYS A 105 -14.06 28.40 2.63
CA LYS A 105 -13.07 27.39 3.09
C LYS A 105 -11.94 27.28 2.08
N LYS A 106 -10.70 27.27 2.59
CA LYS A 106 -9.49 27.03 1.83
C LYS A 106 -8.75 25.85 2.42
N LEU A 107 -8.51 24.83 1.62
CA LEU A 107 -7.84 23.59 2.02
C LEU A 107 -6.74 23.26 1.01
N THR A 108 -5.75 22.55 1.48
CA THR A 108 -4.72 21.94 0.63
C THR A 108 -5.13 20.53 0.28
N ALA A 109 -5.00 20.16 -0.99
CA ALA A 109 -5.37 18.85 -1.50
C ALA A 109 -4.33 18.32 -2.48
N ASP A 110 -4.15 17.00 -2.48
CA ASP A 110 -3.32 16.28 -3.44
C ASP A 110 -4.20 15.86 -4.63
N LEU A 111 -3.79 16.28 -5.83
CA LEU A 111 -4.52 16.03 -7.06
C LEU A 111 -3.88 14.94 -7.88
N VAL A 112 -4.72 14.05 -8.40
CA VAL A 112 -4.38 13.15 -9.49
C VAL A 112 -5.23 13.52 -10.71
N TYR A 113 -4.56 13.69 -11.84
CA TYR A 113 -5.19 13.97 -13.13
C TYR A 113 -5.22 12.69 -13.94
N ALA A 114 -6.39 12.28 -14.41
CA ALA A 114 -6.56 11.07 -15.18
C ALA A 114 -7.61 11.22 -16.27
N ASP A 115 -7.60 10.32 -17.23
CA ASP A 115 -8.65 10.28 -18.27
C ASP A 115 -9.95 9.68 -17.72
N SER A 116 -11.05 9.84 -18.48
CA SER A 116 -12.37 9.24 -18.19
C SER A 116 -12.33 7.72 -18.04
N THR A 117 -11.33 7.07 -18.62
CA THR A 117 -11.11 5.62 -18.58
C THR A 117 -10.57 5.11 -17.26
N PHE A 118 -10.18 5.98 -16.32
CA PHE A 118 -9.51 5.63 -15.06
C PHE A 118 -10.24 4.52 -14.29
N PHE A 119 -11.54 4.69 -14.02
CA PHE A 119 -12.34 3.70 -13.31
C PHE A 119 -12.68 2.45 -14.14
N GLY A 120 -12.40 2.49 -15.45
CA GLY A 120 -12.45 1.31 -16.31
C GLY A 120 -11.19 0.46 -16.23
N LEU A 121 -10.02 1.07 -15.99
CA LEU A 121 -8.77 0.36 -15.75
C LEU A 121 -8.68 -0.12 -14.29
N PHE A 122 -8.86 0.81 -13.34
CA PHE A 122 -8.67 0.59 -11.92
C PHE A 122 -9.99 0.35 -11.19
N SER A 123 -9.99 -0.65 -10.31
CA SER A 123 -11.18 -1.11 -9.58
C SER A 123 -11.29 -0.48 -8.19
N PHE A 124 -10.86 0.79 -8.04
CA PHE A 124 -11.03 1.49 -6.77
C PHE A 124 -12.50 1.54 -6.37
N LYS A 125 -12.76 1.41 -5.07
CA LYS A 125 -14.11 1.34 -4.54
C LYS A 125 -14.75 2.72 -4.53
N ILE A 126 -15.91 2.81 -5.19
CA ILE A 126 -16.76 3.99 -5.19
C ILE A 126 -17.76 3.85 -4.06
N LEU A 127 -17.85 4.89 -3.23
CA LEU A 127 -18.75 4.96 -2.09
C LEU A 127 -20.07 5.64 -2.47
N ASP A 128 -20.00 6.62 -3.38
CA ASP A 128 -21.17 7.34 -3.90
C ASP A 128 -20.90 7.86 -5.31
N GLY A 129 -21.93 7.92 -6.14
CA GLY A 129 -21.84 8.31 -7.55
C GLY A 129 -21.95 7.13 -8.53
N ASP A 130 -22.23 7.45 -9.79
CA ASP A 130 -22.33 6.47 -10.88
C ASP A 130 -20.94 6.21 -11.48
N ARG A 131 -20.41 4.99 -11.28
CA ARG A 131 -19.05 4.59 -11.68
C ARG A 131 -18.74 4.89 -13.15
N ASP A 132 -19.70 4.70 -14.05
CA ASP A 132 -19.49 4.86 -15.48
C ASP A 132 -19.47 6.32 -15.92
N ARG A 133 -19.97 7.23 -15.06
CA ARG A 133 -20.12 8.66 -15.35
C ARG A 133 -19.24 9.58 -14.51
N LEU A 134 -18.45 9.03 -13.59
CA LEU A 134 -17.66 9.80 -12.61
C LEU A 134 -16.75 10.86 -13.25
N LEU A 135 -16.12 10.52 -14.37
CA LEU A 135 -15.18 11.41 -15.09
C LEU A 135 -15.61 11.62 -16.55
N GLU A 136 -16.91 11.60 -16.84
CA GLU A 136 -17.41 11.79 -18.21
C GLU A 136 -17.20 13.23 -18.67
N ASP A 137 -17.62 14.20 -17.86
CA ASP A 137 -17.47 15.62 -18.15
C ASP A 137 -16.03 16.09 -17.83
N PRO A 138 -15.42 16.94 -18.68
CA PRO A 138 -14.10 17.52 -18.42
C PRO A 138 -13.97 18.33 -17.12
N TYR A 139 -15.07 18.76 -16.53
CA TYR A 139 -15.10 19.49 -15.25
C TYR A 139 -15.54 18.60 -14.08
N SER A 140 -15.62 17.29 -14.26
CA SER A 140 -15.90 16.34 -13.20
C SER A 140 -14.70 16.16 -12.28
N ALA A 141 -15.00 15.92 -11.00
CA ALA A 141 -14.04 15.51 -9.98
C ALA A 141 -14.62 14.41 -9.09
N VAL A 142 -13.77 13.47 -8.69
CA VAL A 142 -14.08 12.48 -7.66
C VAL A 142 -13.24 12.80 -6.44
N VAL A 143 -13.88 12.86 -5.27
CA VAL A 143 -13.22 13.17 -4.00
C VAL A 143 -12.99 11.90 -3.20
N SER A 144 -11.88 11.85 -2.43
CA SER A 144 -11.67 10.78 -1.45
C SER A 144 -12.61 10.93 -0.26
N GLU A 145 -12.91 9.82 0.43
CA GLU A 145 -13.78 9.83 1.62
C GLU A 145 -13.25 10.77 2.71
N SER A 146 -11.94 10.70 2.99
CA SER A 146 -11.31 11.53 4.01
C SER A 146 -11.37 13.02 3.66
N PHE A 147 -11.13 13.37 2.40
CA PHE A 147 -11.20 14.77 1.96
C PHE A 147 -12.63 15.28 1.91
N ALA A 148 -13.59 14.44 1.45
CA ALA A 148 -15.01 14.79 1.47
C ALA A 148 -15.48 15.15 2.90
N ARG A 149 -15.13 14.33 3.89
CA ARG A 149 -15.44 14.62 5.29
C ARG A 149 -14.78 15.90 5.79
N LYS A 150 -13.54 16.17 5.38
CA LYS A 150 -12.78 17.36 5.78
C LYS A 150 -13.37 18.66 5.24
N ILE A 151 -13.82 18.67 3.97
CA ILE A 151 -14.30 19.88 3.31
C ILE A 151 -15.81 20.09 3.47
N PHE A 152 -16.62 19.03 3.35
CA PHE A 152 -18.09 19.10 3.39
C PHE A 152 -18.67 18.74 4.76
N GLY A 153 -17.89 18.04 5.63
CA GLY A 153 -18.38 17.53 6.91
C GLY A 153 -19.39 16.40 6.69
N ASN A 154 -20.64 16.65 7.07
CA ASN A 154 -21.75 15.71 6.91
C ASN A 154 -22.65 16.03 5.72
N ASP A 155 -22.36 17.09 4.98
CA ASP A 155 -23.14 17.47 3.79
C ASP A 155 -22.85 16.53 2.64
N ASP A 156 -23.86 16.27 1.80
CA ASP A 156 -23.70 15.51 0.56
C ASP A 156 -22.71 16.22 -0.36
N PRO A 157 -21.60 15.58 -0.76
CA PRO A 157 -20.60 16.16 -1.64
C PRO A 157 -21.01 16.20 -3.12
N ILE A 158 -21.95 15.32 -3.55
CA ILE A 158 -22.33 15.20 -4.96
C ILE A 158 -22.98 16.49 -5.47
N GLY A 159 -22.56 16.95 -6.65
CA GLY A 159 -23.05 18.18 -7.27
C GLY A 159 -22.47 19.46 -6.67
N LYS A 160 -21.63 19.39 -5.63
CA LYS A 160 -20.92 20.57 -5.10
C LYS A 160 -19.80 20.98 -6.04
N SER A 161 -19.55 22.28 -6.11
CA SER A 161 -18.49 22.87 -6.94
C SER A 161 -17.27 23.19 -6.08
N LEU A 162 -16.10 22.72 -6.50
CA LEU A 162 -14.79 23.00 -5.91
C LEU A 162 -13.96 23.84 -6.86
N ARG A 163 -13.42 24.97 -6.41
CA ARG A 163 -12.51 25.78 -7.20
C ARG A 163 -11.09 25.29 -7.02
N ILE A 164 -10.47 24.84 -8.12
CA ILE A 164 -9.12 24.25 -8.14
C ILE A 164 -8.04 25.22 -8.61
N SER A 165 -8.43 26.30 -9.31
CA SER A 165 -7.55 27.40 -9.72
C SER A 165 -8.31 28.71 -9.67
N ASP A 166 -7.67 29.83 -10.02
CA ASP A 166 -8.34 31.16 -10.03
C ASP A 166 -9.49 31.23 -11.04
N SER A 167 -9.41 30.45 -12.12
CA SER A 167 -10.37 30.46 -13.24
C SER A 167 -11.21 29.21 -13.34
N THR A 168 -10.86 28.12 -12.63
CA THR A 168 -11.46 26.80 -12.89
C THR A 168 -12.10 26.22 -11.64
N SER A 169 -13.37 25.83 -11.80
CA SER A 169 -14.10 25.01 -10.83
C SER A 169 -14.46 23.67 -11.44
N VAL A 170 -14.48 22.64 -10.59
CA VAL A 170 -14.88 21.28 -10.93
C VAL A 170 -16.08 20.87 -10.08
N MET A 171 -16.93 20.05 -10.63
CA MET A 171 -18.11 19.53 -9.94
C MET A 171 -17.83 18.13 -9.39
N VAL A 172 -18.13 17.91 -8.14
CA VAL A 172 -18.02 16.60 -7.50
C VAL A 172 -19.08 15.66 -8.07
N THR A 173 -18.66 14.61 -8.74
CA THR A 173 -19.52 13.59 -9.37
C THR A 173 -19.50 12.27 -8.63
N GLY A 174 -18.58 12.10 -7.69
CA GLY A 174 -18.48 10.89 -6.89
C GLY A 174 -17.57 11.00 -5.70
N VAL A 175 -17.72 10.02 -4.81
CA VAL A 175 -16.87 9.80 -3.64
C VAL A 175 -16.25 8.42 -3.75
N MET A 176 -14.93 8.34 -3.63
CA MET A 176 -14.18 7.08 -3.62
C MET A 176 -13.57 6.83 -2.24
N GLU A 177 -13.32 5.56 -1.92
CA GLU A 177 -12.49 5.20 -0.78
C GLU A 177 -11.06 5.74 -0.97
N ASP A 178 -10.40 6.13 0.12
CA ASP A 178 -9.01 6.60 0.05
C ASP A 178 -8.13 5.56 -0.64
N ILE A 179 -7.30 6.00 -1.60
CA ILE A 179 -6.41 5.11 -2.34
C ILE A 179 -5.34 4.58 -1.39
N ASN A 180 -5.44 3.30 -1.10
CA ASN A 180 -4.49 2.58 -0.27
C ASN A 180 -3.96 1.37 -1.02
N ARG A 181 -2.73 0.94 -0.72
CA ARG A 181 -2.11 -0.24 -1.32
C ARG A 181 -2.08 -0.19 -2.85
N SER A 182 -1.71 0.95 -3.42
CA SER A 182 -1.61 1.15 -4.86
C SER A 182 -0.33 1.87 -5.24
N VAL A 183 0.16 1.61 -6.46
CA VAL A 183 1.20 2.42 -7.09
C VAL A 183 0.71 3.84 -7.34
N ILE A 184 -0.60 4.04 -7.52
CA ILE A 184 -1.18 5.38 -7.63
C ILE A 184 -1.19 6.00 -6.22
N PRO A 185 -0.59 7.19 -6.04
CA PRO A 185 -0.61 7.87 -4.77
C PRO A 185 -2.03 8.15 -4.26
N ASN A 186 -2.19 8.24 -2.94
CA ASN A 186 -3.46 8.70 -2.39
C ASN A 186 -3.75 10.10 -2.90
N ALA A 187 -4.97 10.30 -3.40
CA ALA A 187 -5.45 11.56 -3.94
C ALA A 187 -6.64 12.06 -3.15
N ASP A 188 -6.60 13.32 -2.76
CA ASP A 188 -7.77 14.01 -2.20
C ASP A 188 -8.82 14.26 -3.29
N LEU A 189 -8.33 14.62 -4.50
CA LEU A 189 -9.16 14.81 -5.69
C LEU A 189 -8.58 14.08 -6.89
N LEU A 190 -9.43 13.33 -7.57
CA LEU A 190 -9.19 12.84 -8.92
C LEU A 190 -9.97 13.73 -9.90
N VAL A 191 -9.25 14.37 -10.82
CA VAL A 191 -9.82 15.30 -11.80
C VAL A 191 -9.45 14.88 -13.22
N ARG A 192 -10.21 15.37 -14.21
CA ARG A 192 -9.92 15.11 -15.61
C ARG A 192 -8.56 15.68 -16.03
N ILE A 193 -7.82 14.89 -16.83
CA ILE A 193 -6.46 15.24 -17.29
C ILE A 193 -6.41 16.55 -18.06
N GLU A 194 -7.51 16.95 -18.71
CA GLU A 194 -7.60 18.24 -19.40
C GLU A 194 -7.37 19.42 -18.45
N ARG A 195 -7.71 19.25 -17.16
CA ARG A 195 -7.54 20.33 -16.17
C ARG A 195 -6.08 20.59 -15.79
N VAL A 196 -5.17 19.67 -16.09
CA VAL A 196 -3.74 19.90 -15.85
C VAL A 196 -3.20 21.08 -16.67
N THR A 197 -3.76 21.34 -17.84
CA THR A 197 -3.37 22.44 -18.71
C THR A 197 -3.61 23.82 -18.10
N GLU A 198 -4.49 23.94 -17.11
CA GLU A 198 -4.71 25.17 -16.32
C GLU A 198 -3.44 25.58 -15.53
N PHE A 199 -2.65 24.60 -15.14
CA PHE A 199 -1.42 24.79 -14.39
C PHE A 199 -0.19 24.71 -15.27
N ASN A 200 -0.24 23.92 -16.34
CA ASN A 200 0.87 23.74 -17.27
C ASN A 200 0.36 23.35 -18.67
N GLN A 201 0.33 24.31 -19.58
CA GLN A 201 -0.13 24.10 -20.97
C GLN A 201 0.71 23.09 -21.75
N SER A 202 1.96 22.82 -21.33
CA SER A 202 2.80 21.81 -21.99
C SER A 202 2.27 20.40 -21.82
N LEU A 203 1.38 20.16 -20.85
CA LEU A 203 0.78 18.85 -20.54
C LEU A 203 -0.49 18.55 -21.33
N SER A 204 -0.70 19.24 -22.45
CA SER A 204 -1.83 18.98 -23.33
C SER A 204 -1.73 17.60 -24.01
N LYS A 205 -2.90 16.97 -24.23
CA LYS A 205 -3.05 15.73 -25.01
C LYS A 205 -2.47 15.82 -26.44
N THR A 206 -2.36 17.03 -26.98
CA THR A 206 -1.91 17.26 -28.36
C THR A 206 -0.46 17.74 -28.45
N ASN A 207 0.21 18.00 -27.33
CA ASN A 207 1.57 18.51 -27.33
C ASN A 207 2.61 17.37 -27.37
N PRO A 208 3.25 17.11 -28.52
CA PRO A 208 4.26 16.06 -28.63
C PRO A 208 5.61 16.44 -28.00
N GLY A 209 5.77 17.71 -27.56
CA GLY A 209 7.01 18.20 -26.94
C GLY A 209 7.15 17.80 -25.48
N ASN A 210 6.09 17.35 -24.80
CA ASN A 210 6.20 16.87 -23.43
C ASN A 210 6.82 15.46 -23.40
N ALA A 211 7.79 15.25 -22.53
CA ALA A 211 8.58 14.04 -22.53
C ALA A 211 8.51 13.20 -21.25
N GLY A 212 7.98 13.71 -20.14
CA GLY A 212 8.14 12.98 -18.91
C GLY A 212 7.31 13.52 -17.75
N SER A 213 6.00 13.61 -17.91
CA SER A 213 5.13 14.13 -16.85
C SER A 213 3.92 13.24 -16.56
N CYS A 214 3.76 12.18 -17.32
CA CYS A 214 2.57 11.34 -17.31
C CYS A 214 2.97 9.87 -17.33
N VAL A 215 2.38 9.07 -16.48
CA VAL A 215 2.47 7.62 -16.61
C VAL A 215 1.33 7.13 -17.50
N SER A 216 1.69 6.50 -18.60
CA SER A 216 0.74 5.95 -19.57
C SER A 216 0.36 4.53 -19.21
N PHE A 217 -0.78 4.35 -18.55
CA PHE A 217 -1.35 3.03 -18.27
C PHE A 217 -2.19 2.54 -19.45
N LEU A 218 -2.02 1.27 -19.78
CA LEU A 218 -2.72 0.58 -20.85
C LEU A 218 -3.44 -0.63 -20.27
N LEU A 219 -4.71 -0.80 -20.62
CA LEU A 219 -5.46 -2.02 -20.35
C LEU A 219 -5.41 -2.89 -21.59
N LEU A 220 -4.83 -4.07 -21.48
CA LEU A 220 -4.77 -5.03 -22.59
C LEU A 220 -6.05 -5.85 -22.67
N LYS A 221 -6.43 -6.24 -23.89
CA LYS A 221 -7.53 -7.19 -24.11
C LYS A 221 -7.21 -8.55 -23.48
N PRO A 222 -8.21 -9.31 -23.05
CA PRO A 222 -7.98 -10.62 -22.44
C PRO A 222 -7.09 -11.53 -23.29
N GLY A 223 -6.03 -12.07 -22.68
CA GLY A 223 -5.09 -12.97 -23.36
C GLY A 223 -4.09 -12.31 -24.30
N MET A 224 -4.09 -10.97 -24.40
CA MET A 224 -3.12 -10.23 -25.22
C MET A 224 -1.91 -9.78 -24.39
N ASP A 225 -0.77 -9.60 -25.06
CA ASP A 225 0.51 -9.20 -24.51
C ASP A 225 1.22 -8.24 -25.48
N LEU A 226 1.95 -7.28 -24.95
CA LEU A 226 2.79 -6.35 -25.73
C LEU A 226 4.30 -6.62 -25.58
N LYS A 227 4.71 -7.61 -24.76
CA LYS A 227 6.14 -7.91 -24.54
C LYS A 227 6.89 -8.24 -25.84
N GLY A 228 6.25 -8.98 -26.76
CA GLY A 228 6.81 -9.30 -28.06
C GLY A 228 6.85 -8.14 -29.06
N ARG A 229 6.27 -6.99 -28.72
CA ARG A 229 6.20 -5.81 -29.60
C ARG A 229 7.11 -4.67 -29.20
N THR A 230 7.97 -4.87 -28.23
CA THR A 230 8.84 -3.81 -27.67
C THR A 230 9.70 -3.15 -28.76
N ASP A 231 10.28 -3.92 -29.68
CA ASP A 231 11.11 -3.40 -30.77
C ASP A 231 10.27 -2.59 -31.78
N GLU A 232 9.02 -3.00 -32.04
CA GLU A 232 8.09 -2.27 -32.89
C GLU A 232 7.68 -0.94 -32.24
N ILE A 233 7.37 -0.97 -30.92
CA ILE A 233 7.04 0.24 -30.14
C ILE A 233 8.22 1.20 -30.14
N GLN A 234 9.43 0.71 -29.96
CA GLN A 234 10.65 1.52 -29.99
C GLN A 234 10.85 2.17 -31.35
N SER A 235 10.67 1.42 -32.44
CA SER A 235 10.78 1.94 -33.80
C SER A 235 9.72 3.01 -34.07
N PHE A 236 8.49 2.77 -33.64
CA PHE A 236 7.39 3.73 -33.72
C PHE A 236 7.70 5.02 -32.93
N PHE A 237 8.28 4.90 -31.73
CA PHE A 237 8.68 6.06 -30.93
C PHE A 237 9.84 6.84 -31.58
N LYS A 238 10.81 6.19 -32.22
CA LYS A 238 11.88 6.87 -32.98
C LYS A 238 11.35 7.75 -34.10
N GLU A 239 10.24 7.36 -34.70
CA GLU A 239 9.60 8.17 -35.76
C GLU A 239 8.81 9.34 -35.19
N ARG A 240 8.09 9.17 -34.08
CA ARG A 240 7.07 10.11 -33.61
C ARG A 240 7.44 10.87 -32.34
N TYR A 241 8.29 10.31 -31.49
CA TYR A 241 8.58 10.83 -30.17
C TYR A 241 10.03 11.34 -30.08
N TRP A 242 10.19 12.64 -29.86
CA TRP A 242 11.48 13.32 -29.97
C TRP A 242 12.56 12.79 -29.04
N ILE A 243 12.23 12.34 -27.80
CA ILE A 243 13.23 11.79 -26.86
C ILE A 243 13.91 10.54 -27.37
N TYR A 244 13.19 9.71 -28.17
CA TYR A 244 13.76 8.54 -28.86
C TYR A 244 14.44 8.92 -30.17
N ARG A 245 13.91 9.92 -30.88
CA ARG A 245 14.50 10.41 -32.14
C ARG A 245 15.89 11.00 -31.96
N TYR A 246 16.12 11.69 -30.83
CA TYR A 246 17.41 12.32 -30.51
C TYR A 246 18.25 11.48 -29.53
N ASP A 247 17.92 10.21 -29.33
CA ASP A 247 18.62 9.23 -28.49
C ASP A 247 18.82 9.68 -27.02
N PHE A 248 17.92 10.50 -26.48
CA PHE A 248 17.89 10.80 -25.03
C PHE A 248 17.53 9.55 -24.24
N VAL A 249 16.66 8.69 -24.79
CA VAL A 249 16.34 7.36 -24.30
C VAL A 249 16.41 6.37 -25.45
N LYS A 250 16.78 5.14 -25.17
CA LYS A 250 17.10 4.14 -26.22
C LYS A 250 16.13 3.00 -26.28
N GLU A 251 15.58 2.58 -25.13
CA GLU A 251 14.74 1.39 -25.01
C GLU A 251 13.33 1.77 -24.58
N ALA A 252 12.33 1.31 -25.31
CA ALA A 252 10.95 1.32 -24.83
C ALA A 252 10.73 0.09 -23.93
N ARG A 253 9.99 0.26 -22.85
CA ARG A 253 9.67 -0.82 -21.93
C ARG A 253 8.18 -0.91 -21.69
N VAL A 254 7.66 -2.13 -21.75
CA VAL A 254 6.31 -2.48 -21.32
C VAL A 254 6.43 -3.08 -19.92
N VAL A 255 5.95 -2.38 -18.92
CA VAL A 255 6.10 -2.74 -17.51
C VAL A 255 4.74 -3.18 -16.96
N PRO A 256 4.56 -4.47 -16.61
CA PRO A 256 3.33 -4.94 -15.96
C PRO A 256 3.08 -4.22 -14.63
N LEU A 257 1.81 -4.04 -14.26
CA LEU A 257 1.43 -3.42 -12.98
C LEU A 257 2.11 -4.11 -11.78
N SER A 258 2.27 -5.44 -11.84
CA SER A 258 2.98 -6.24 -10.83
C SER A 258 4.44 -5.83 -10.60
N ASP A 259 5.07 -5.26 -11.63
CA ASP A 259 6.50 -4.96 -11.63
C ASP A 259 6.79 -3.47 -11.41
N ILE A 260 5.75 -2.63 -11.31
CA ILE A 260 5.93 -1.17 -11.09
C ILE A 260 6.41 -0.89 -9.68
N TYR A 261 5.77 -1.48 -8.66
CA TYR A 261 6.04 -1.14 -7.26
C TYR A 261 7.47 -1.47 -6.82
N PHE A 262 7.96 -2.66 -7.14
CA PHE A 262 9.32 -3.13 -6.81
C PHE A 262 10.26 -3.15 -8.01
N GLY A 263 9.87 -2.53 -9.11
CA GLY A 263 10.64 -2.50 -10.34
C GLY A 263 11.87 -1.61 -10.27
N ASN A 264 12.75 -1.79 -11.26
CA ASN A 264 13.96 -0.98 -11.39
C ASN A 264 13.75 0.31 -12.19
N THR A 265 12.62 0.43 -12.90
CA THR A 265 12.29 1.64 -13.67
C THR A 265 11.73 2.67 -12.70
N ALA A 266 12.44 3.78 -12.54
CA ALA A 266 12.05 4.83 -11.59
C ALA A 266 10.74 5.50 -12.01
N SER A 267 9.98 5.98 -11.04
CA SER A 267 8.86 6.89 -11.26
C SER A 267 8.85 7.98 -10.19
N HIS A 268 8.65 9.21 -10.62
CA HIS A 268 8.45 10.34 -9.71
C HIS A 268 6.96 10.54 -9.39
N SER A 269 6.09 9.95 -10.20
CA SER A 269 4.63 10.13 -10.13
C SER A 269 3.92 9.04 -9.35
N LEU A 270 4.55 7.87 -9.18
CA LEU A 270 3.94 6.69 -8.57
C LEU A 270 4.63 6.31 -7.27
N ASN A 271 3.89 5.64 -6.40
CA ASN A 271 4.46 4.99 -5.23
C ASN A 271 5.33 3.81 -5.65
N GLN A 272 6.55 3.78 -5.15
CA GLN A 272 7.49 2.68 -5.33
C GLN A 272 8.05 2.25 -3.98
N GLY A 273 8.25 0.95 -3.81
CA GLY A 273 8.81 0.34 -2.61
C GLY A 273 10.21 -0.24 -2.85
N ASP A 274 10.93 -0.45 -1.77
CA ASP A 274 12.22 -1.14 -1.82
C ASP A 274 12.04 -2.60 -1.38
N LYS A 275 12.16 -3.52 -2.36
CA LYS A 275 12.09 -4.96 -2.10
C LYS A 275 13.17 -5.43 -1.11
N ARG A 276 14.36 -4.82 -1.13
CA ARG A 276 15.45 -5.18 -0.23
C ARG A 276 15.12 -4.78 1.20
N PHE A 277 14.54 -3.59 1.38
CA PHE A 277 14.09 -3.11 2.68
C PHE A 277 13.01 -4.03 3.26
N SER A 278 12.00 -4.42 2.47
CA SER A 278 10.95 -5.35 2.89
C SER A 278 11.51 -6.72 3.29
N LEU A 279 12.50 -7.25 2.55
CA LEU A 279 13.19 -8.51 2.90
C LEU A 279 14.01 -8.39 4.19
N VAL A 280 14.70 -7.26 4.41
CA VAL A 280 15.45 -7.01 5.65
C VAL A 280 14.48 -6.95 6.82
N LEU A 281 13.37 -6.21 6.72
CA LEU A 281 12.36 -6.15 7.78
C LEU A 281 11.77 -7.53 8.09
N MET A 282 11.46 -8.31 7.09
CA MET A 282 10.98 -9.69 7.28
C MET A 282 12.00 -10.54 8.03
N SER A 283 13.28 -10.44 7.68
CA SER A 283 14.37 -11.13 8.37
C SER A 283 14.49 -10.72 9.83
N VAL A 284 14.38 -9.42 10.11
CA VAL A 284 14.36 -8.88 11.48
C VAL A 284 13.15 -9.39 12.26
N GLY A 285 11.98 -9.43 11.65
CA GLY A 285 10.77 -9.99 12.28
C GLY A 285 10.95 -11.47 12.68
N ILE A 286 11.54 -12.27 11.80
CA ILE A 286 11.85 -13.68 12.07
C ILE A 286 12.87 -13.80 13.23
N LEU A 287 13.91 -12.96 13.24
CA LEU A 287 14.90 -12.96 14.32
C LEU A 287 14.27 -12.58 15.68
N ILE A 288 13.43 -11.56 15.72
CA ILE A 288 12.68 -11.18 16.92
C ILE A 288 11.83 -12.35 17.43
N LEU A 289 11.16 -13.06 16.52
CA LEU A 289 10.35 -14.23 16.88
C LEU A 289 11.23 -15.36 17.47
N ILE A 290 12.37 -15.64 16.86
CA ILE A 290 13.34 -16.64 17.36
C ILE A 290 13.83 -16.24 18.76
N PHE A 291 14.23 -14.99 18.96
CA PHE A 291 14.66 -14.52 20.27
C PHE A 291 13.55 -14.57 21.32
N ALA A 292 12.31 -14.26 20.95
CA ALA A 292 11.15 -14.39 21.83
C ALA A 292 10.94 -15.84 22.27
N ILE A 293 11.07 -16.79 21.35
CA ILE A 293 10.98 -18.23 21.66
C ILE A 293 12.13 -18.67 22.58
N ILE A 294 13.36 -18.26 22.29
CA ILE A 294 14.53 -18.58 23.13
C ILE A 294 14.36 -18.00 24.53
N ASN A 295 13.92 -16.76 24.65
CA ASN A 295 13.64 -16.12 25.93
C ASN A 295 12.58 -16.89 26.73
N TYR A 296 11.47 -17.28 26.08
CA TYR A 296 10.43 -18.10 26.69
C TYR A 296 10.97 -19.45 27.18
N ILE A 297 11.80 -20.14 26.35
CA ILE A 297 12.44 -21.41 26.73
C ILE A 297 13.35 -21.22 27.96
N ASN A 298 14.21 -20.19 27.95
CA ASN A 298 15.13 -19.91 29.05
C ASN A 298 14.39 -19.66 30.36
N LEU A 299 13.31 -18.87 30.34
CA LEU A 299 12.49 -18.60 31.54
C LEU A 299 11.78 -19.87 32.01
N THR A 300 11.29 -20.70 31.10
CA THR A 300 10.66 -22.00 31.41
C THR A 300 11.65 -22.95 32.05
N VAL A 301 12.89 -23.03 31.54
CA VAL A 301 13.98 -23.85 32.10
C VAL A 301 14.41 -23.34 33.46
N ALA A 302 14.51 -22.03 33.65
CA ALA A 302 14.84 -21.45 34.98
C ALA A 302 13.82 -21.83 36.06
N GLN A 303 12.55 -22.06 35.68
CA GLN A 303 11.49 -22.51 36.58
C GLN A 303 11.44 -24.05 36.75
N ALA A 304 12.23 -24.81 36.00
CA ALA A 304 12.15 -26.27 35.91
C ALA A 304 12.29 -26.94 37.29
N GLY A 305 13.16 -26.42 38.17
CA GLY A 305 13.35 -26.97 39.53
C GLY A 305 12.10 -26.90 40.40
N GLN A 306 11.35 -25.80 40.34
CA GLN A 306 10.10 -25.64 41.08
C GLN A 306 8.99 -26.52 40.45
N ARG A 307 8.93 -26.57 39.14
CA ARG A 307 7.98 -27.41 38.37
C ARG A 307 8.24 -28.89 38.58
N ALA A 308 9.53 -29.32 38.67
CA ALA A 308 9.88 -30.71 38.92
C ALA A 308 9.34 -31.21 40.30
N LYS A 309 9.42 -30.41 41.36
CA LYS A 309 8.83 -30.75 42.68
C LYS A 309 7.30 -30.91 42.56
N GLU A 310 6.61 -30.02 41.93
CA GLU A 310 5.15 -30.13 41.73
C GLU A 310 4.79 -31.38 40.91
N MET A 311 5.51 -31.66 39.82
CA MET A 311 5.28 -32.83 38.98
C MET A 311 5.57 -34.16 39.71
N ALA A 312 6.65 -34.23 40.49
CA ALA A 312 6.98 -35.38 41.31
C ALA A 312 5.86 -35.66 42.32
N THR A 313 5.35 -34.66 43.05
CA THR A 313 4.26 -34.81 43.97
C THR A 313 2.97 -35.32 43.28
N ARG A 314 2.65 -34.80 42.14
CA ARG A 314 1.46 -35.24 41.36
C ARG A 314 1.60 -36.66 40.88
N ARG A 315 2.83 -37.06 40.49
CA ARG A 315 3.12 -38.40 40.05
C ARG A 315 2.97 -39.41 41.17
N LEU A 316 3.40 -39.03 42.39
CA LEU A 316 3.18 -39.84 43.59
C LEU A 316 1.69 -39.99 43.94
N LEU A 317 0.87 -39.00 43.56
CA LEU A 317 -0.58 -39.02 43.73
C LEU A 317 -1.33 -39.71 42.54
N GLY A 318 -0.59 -40.37 41.64
CA GLY A 318 -1.16 -41.22 40.59
C GLY A 318 -1.37 -40.59 39.19
N SER A 319 -0.89 -39.35 38.96
CA SER A 319 -0.99 -38.73 37.62
C SER A 319 -0.09 -39.43 36.61
N SER A 320 -0.62 -39.65 35.39
CA SER A 320 0.13 -40.23 34.27
C SER A 320 1.10 -39.24 33.64
N ARG A 321 2.13 -39.73 32.92
CA ARG A 321 3.08 -38.88 32.18
C ARG A 321 2.36 -38.01 31.12
N VAL A 322 1.36 -38.58 30.46
CA VAL A 322 0.60 -37.91 29.41
C VAL A 322 -0.22 -36.75 30.00
N GLU A 323 -0.86 -36.97 31.17
CA GLU A 323 -1.60 -35.88 31.84
C GLU A 323 -0.72 -34.72 32.24
N LEU A 324 0.48 -35.01 32.76
CA LEU A 324 1.46 -33.96 33.12
C LEU A 324 1.94 -33.20 31.89
N PHE A 325 2.23 -33.88 30.79
CA PHE A 325 2.63 -33.29 29.54
C PHE A 325 1.53 -32.41 28.95
N LEU A 326 0.31 -32.92 28.84
CA LEU A 326 -0.84 -32.15 28.34
C LEU A 326 -1.08 -30.91 29.17
N ARG A 327 -0.93 -31.00 30.49
CA ARG A 327 -1.07 -29.84 31.36
C ARG A 327 -0.03 -28.77 31.06
N LEU A 328 1.27 -29.15 30.91
CA LEU A 328 2.32 -28.19 30.55
C LEU A 328 2.03 -27.53 29.18
N MET A 329 1.54 -28.30 28.21
CA MET A 329 1.18 -27.76 26.90
C MET A 329 0.01 -26.76 27.02
N LEU A 330 -1.01 -27.08 27.82
CA LEU A 330 -2.15 -26.17 28.05
C LEU A 330 -1.70 -24.88 28.76
N GLU A 331 -0.80 -24.97 29.74
CA GLU A 331 -0.24 -23.79 30.41
C GLU A 331 0.54 -22.89 29.45
N ALA A 332 1.41 -23.49 28.64
CA ALA A 332 2.19 -22.77 27.64
C ALA A 332 1.26 -22.09 26.59
N THR A 333 0.29 -22.86 26.06
CA THR A 333 -0.69 -22.34 25.09
C THR A 333 -1.48 -21.18 25.66
N PHE A 334 -1.95 -21.29 26.91
CA PHE A 334 -2.71 -20.21 27.53
C PHE A 334 -1.88 -18.93 27.67
N LEU A 335 -0.63 -19.03 28.17
CA LEU A 335 0.26 -17.87 28.29
C LEU A 335 0.55 -17.24 26.92
N THR A 336 0.80 -18.07 25.91
CA THR A 336 1.02 -17.58 24.54
C THR A 336 -0.21 -16.87 24.00
N VAL A 337 -1.43 -17.40 24.17
CA VAL A 337 -2.67 -16.77 23.72
C VAL A 337 -2.90 -15.44 24.43
N VAL A 338 -2.68 -15.38 25.74
CA VAL A 338 -2.79 -14.13 26.53
C VAL A 338 -1.78 -13.10 26.04
N SER A 339 -0.50 -13.51 25.86
CA SER A 339 0.55 -12.63 25.36
C SER A 339 0.27 -12.15 23.93
N PHE A 340 -0.29 -13.01 23.08
CA PHE A 340 -0.69 -12.65 21.73
C PHE A 340 -1.84 -11.64 21.72
N ALA A 341 -2.86 -11.81 22.57
CA ALA A 341 -3.95 -10.86 22.70
C ALA A 341 -3.46 -9.47 23.17
N ILE A 342 -2.56 -9.45 24.15
CA ILE A 342 -1.93 -8.20 24.63
C ILE A 342 -1.05 -7.60 23.53
N GLY A 343 -0.26 -8.43 22.82
CA GLY A 343 0.56 -8.01 21.69
C GLY A 343 -0.26 -7.38 20.56
N LEU A 344 -1.43 -7.94 20.24
CA LEU A 344 -2.38 -7.36 19.28
C LEU A 344 -2.92 -6.00 19.76
N MET A 345 -3.23 -5.86 21.05
CA MET A 345 -3.66 -4.57 21.60
C MET A 345 -2.55 -3.52 21.48
N PHE A 346 -1.31 -3.89 21.82
CA PHE A 346 -0.15 -3.02 21.68
C PHE A 346 0.13 -2.67 20.21
N ALA A 347 0.04 -3.65 19.30
CA ALA A 347 0.21 -3.42 17.86
C ALA A 347 -0.83 -2.43 17.34
N LYS A 348 -2.11 -2.60 17.71
CA LYS A 348 -3.18 -1.67 17.34
C LYS A 348 -2.92 -0.25 17.84
N ALA A 349 -2.45 -0.10 19.08
CA ALA A 349 -2.14 1.21 19.66
C ALA A 349 -0.89 1.85 19.02
N ALA A 350 0.10 1.04 18.61
CA ALA A 350 1.35 1.50 18.01
C ALA A 350 1.24 1.75 16.50
N LEU A 351 0.24 1.19 15.83
CA LEU A 351 0.08 1.24 14.37
C LEU A 351 0.12 2.67 13.78
N PRO A 352 -0.59 3.68 14.32
CA PRO A 352 -0.51 5.04 13.79
C PRO A 352 0.91 5.61 13.87
N TYR A 353 1.60 5.41 15.00
CA TYR A 353 2.98 5.87 15.17
C TYR A 353 3.97 5.13 14.26
N ALA A 354 3.76 3.83 14.06
CA ALA A 354 4.57 3.03 13.13
C ALA A 354 4.40 3.48 11.68
N ASN A 355 3.20 3.81 11.26
CA ASN A 355 2.93 4.34 9.92
C ASN A 355 3.63 5.69 9.71
N ASP A 356 3.56 6.61 10.68
CA ASP A 356 4.23 7.91 10.60
C ASP A 356 5.75 7.77 10.50
N LEU A 357 6.35 6.86 11.29
CA LEU A 357 7.78 6.57 11.24
C LEU A 357 8.21 5.93 9.91
N LEU A 358 7.45 4.99 9.40
CA LEU A 358 7.76 4.30 8.14
C LEU A 358 7.62 5.24 6.94
N LEU A 359 6.59 6.08 6.91
CA LEU A 359 6.42 7.12 5.88
C LEU A 359 7.59 8.12 5.93
N SER A 360 8.03 8.53 7.10
CA SER A 360 9.19 9.41 7.28
C SER A 360 10.49 8.76 6.77
N LEU A 361 10.70 7.46 7.00
CA LEU A 361 11.89 6.72 6.55
C LEU A 361 11.92 6.55 5.02
N ILE A 362 10.77 6.36 4.38
CA ILE A 362 10.66 6.26 2.92
C ILE A 362 11.05 7.60 2.27
N HIS A 363 10.62 8.72 2.83
CA HIS A 363 11.02 10.05 2.34
C HIS A 363 12.52 10.39 2.56
N ILE A 364 13.17 9.79 3.56
CA ILE A 364 14.61 9.97 3.81
C ILE A 364 15.46 9.10 2.90
N SER A 365 14.94 7.97 2.42
CA SER A 365 15.65 7.04 1.55
C SER A 365 15.61 7.40 0.06
N GLU A 366 14.88 8.45 -0.34
CA GLU A 366 15.04 9.02 -1.67
C GLU A 366 16.48 9.54 -1.80
N PRO A 367 17.34 8.92 -2.63
CA PRO A 367 18.67 9.43 -2.84
C PRO A 367 18.52 10.81 -3.51
N THR A 368 18.88 11.86 -2.78
CA THR A 368 19.18 13.16 -3.37
C THR A 368 20.32 12.94 -4.37
N ARG A 369 19.99 12.50 -5.59
CA ARG A 369 20.95 12.53 -6.68
C ARG A 369 21.30 13.98 -6.90
N PRO A 370 22.60 14.34 -6.92
CA PRO A 370 23.02 15.70 -7.16
C PRO A 370 22.44 16.14 -8.50
N ARG A 371 21.78 17.28 -8.51
CA ARG A 371 21.38 17.95 -9.76
C ARG A 371 22.67 18.27 -10.52
N LEU A 372 22.94 17.49 -11.54
CA LEU A 372 23.90 17.88 -12.59
C LEU A 372 23.24 18.88 -13.51
#